data_a9968100e1b8cd29a1b6189ff61e4d78
#
_entry.id   a9968100e1b8cd29a1b6189ff61e4d78
#
_cell.length_a   1.000
_cell.length_b   1.000
_cell.length_c   1.000
_cell.angle_alpha   90.00
_cell.angle_beta   90.00
_cell.angle_gamma   90.00
#
_symmetry.space_group_name_H-M   'P 1'
#
loop_
_entity.id
_entity.type
_entity.pdbx_description
1 polymer ?
#
loop_
_entity_poly.entity_id
_entity_poly.type
_entity_poly.pdbx_seq_one_letter_code
_entity_poly.pdbx_strand_id
1 'polypeptide(L)'
;MEDEEPEGEEEKEDYEEKEKEEEEPAPCPLTEEDLKEGLSLLSKTGNGLAHAYVKFEAKDKGLTDISLLKRFIHLRYVDLSKNKLKDLAPLSSLTQLLWLKVDGNLLTSASMQELPYLQVISFDRNHITDFEGITHPLLASLSLKENKIETVLGLSHDHLFSLQVLELRGNKIKTTAGLGVSKLKKLYLAKNTICSLEGLEEFEQLETLHLRDNKLEALDGFSNSMKCLQYLNLRSNGIKSFQEVEKLQVLPMLQALVLMDNPCAEEPNYRLEVLSRLPQLQRLDKESIEEEEREEAENIRQARKEKEKEMEESLEDTVAE
;
A
#
# COMPACT_ATOMS: atom_id res chain seq x y z
N MET A 1 3.24 16.43 -9.02
CA MET A 1 2.16 16.88 -8.14
C MET A 1 2.33 16.06 -6.87
N GLU A 2 2.79 16.70 -5.81
CA GLU A 2 3.07 16.06 -4.53
C GLU A 2 1.75 15.94 -3.79
N ASP A 3 1.37 14.72 -3.39
CA ASP A 3 0.29 14.49 -2.46
C ASP A 3 0.80 14.87 -1.06
N GLU A 4 0.59 16.13 -0.65
CA GLU A 4 0.76 16.54 0.75
C GLU A 4 -0.40 15.95 1.55
N GLU A 5 -0.10 14.94 2.39
CA GLU A 5 -1.03 14.50 3.43
C GLU A 5 -1.03 15.57 4.55
N PRO A 6 -2.19 16.05 5.03
CA PRO A 6 -2.26 17.00 6.14
C PRO A 6 -1.73 16.35 7.44
N GLU A 7 -0.81 17.05 8.12
CA GLU A 7 -0.34 16.69 9.45
C GLU A 7 -1.48 16.94 10.46
N GLY A 8 -2.15 15.87 10.89
CA GLY A 8 -3.08 15.91 12.03
C GLY A 8 -2.31 15.67 13.33
N GLU A 9 -2.40 16.57 14.28
CA GLU A 9 -1.91 16.43 15.65
C GLU A 9 -2.63 15.23 16.32
N GLU A 10 -1.88 14.21 16.72
CA GLU A 10 -2.40 13.06 17.45
C GLU A 10 -2.26 13.30 18.96
N GLU A 11 -3.40 13.49 19.63
CA GLU A 11 -3.51 13.31 21.07
C GLU A 11 -3.34 11.80 21.39
N LYS A 12 -2.37 11.48 22.26
CA LYS A 12 -2.16 10.13 22.78
C LYS A 12 -3.23 9.85 23.85
N GLU A 13 -4.25 9.10 23.51
CA GLU A 13 -5.10 8.45 24.48
C GLU A 13 -4.79 6.94 24.51
N ASP A 14 -4.19 6.50 25.63
CA ASP A 14 -4.06 5.09 26.00
C ASP A 14 -5.47 4.54 26.32
N TYR A 15 -6.05 3.75 25.44
CA TYR A 15 -7.27 3.00 25.71
C TYR A 15 -6.98 1.51 25.91
N GLU A 16 -7.20 1.05 27.15
CA GLU A 16 -7.41 -0.38 27.41
C GLU A 16 -8.65 -0.85 26.62
N GLU A 17 -8.42 -1.67 25.58
CA GLU A 17 -9.50 -2.37 24.86
C GLU A 17 -10.17 -3.38 25.81
N LYS A 18 -11.24 -2.94 26.49
CA LYS A 18 -12.26 -3.85 26.96
C LYS A 18 -13.09 -4.26 25.75
N GLU A 19 -13.09 -5.56 25.43
CA GLU A 19 -14.05 -6.16 24.49
C GLU A 19 -15.49 -5.80 24.96
N LYS A 20 -16.02 -4.73 24.38
CA LYS A 20 -17.46 -4.47 24.45
C LYS A 20 -18.09 -5.40 23.42
N GLU A 21 -18.99 -6.27 23.89
CA GLU A 21 -19.94 -6.92 22.98
C GLU A 21 -20.58 -5.81 22.14
N GLU A 22 -20.22 -5.75 20.85
CA GLU A 22 -20.79 -4.76 19.92
C GLU A 22 -22.27 -5.13 19.73
N GLU A 23 -23.17 -4.34 20.28
CA GLU A 23 -24.61 -4.47 20.04
C GLU A 23 -24.87 -4.47 18.54
N GLU A 24 -25.63 -5.45 18.03
CA GLU A 24 -25.97 -5.50 16.61
C GLU A 24 -26.68 -4.21 16.20
N PRO A 25 -26.27 -3.57 15.11
CA PRO A 25 -26.87 -2.32 14.66
C PRO A 25 -28.36 -2.55 14.34
N ALA A 26 -29.21 -1.62 14.74
CA ALA A 26 -30.63 -1.65 14.41
C ALA A 26 -30.79 -1.73 12.87
N PRO A 27 -31.71 -2.57 12.36
CA PRO A 27 -31.96 -2.71 10.94
C PRO A 27 -32.29 -1.37 10.26
N CYS A 28 -31.52 -1.02 9.24
CA CYS A 28 -31.70 0.18 8.42
C CYS A 28 -31.56 -0.21 6.95
N PRO A 29 -32.60 -0.75 6.31
CA PRO A 29 -32.54 -1.13 4.90
C PRO A 29 -32.58 0.12 4.00
N LEU A 30 -31.94 0.01 2.83
CA LEU A 30 -31.99 1.01 1.76
C LEU A 30 -33.45 1.24 1.31
N THR A 31 -33.88 2.50 1.23
CA THR A 31 -35.23 2.90 0.87
C THR A 31 -35.34 3.41 -0.57
N GLU A 32 -36.58 3.52 -1.09
CA GLU A 32 -36.83 4.14 -2.40
C GLU A 32 -36.50 5.66 -2.40
N GLU A 33 -36.52 6.30 -1.26
CA GLU A 33 -36.13 7.71 -1.11
C GLU A 33 -34.61 7.85 -1.22
N ASP A 34 -33.84 6.99 -0.54
CA ASP A 34 -32.38 6.94 -0.68
C ASP A 34 -31.95 6.66 -2.13
N LEU A 35 -32.69 5.80 -2.83
CA LEU A 35 -32.44 5.53 -4.26
C LEU A 35 -32.65 6.80 -5.11
N LYS A 36 -33.70 7.56 -4.87
CA LYS A 36 -33.97 8.82 -5.61
C LYS A 36 -32.89 9.86 -5.37
N GLU A 37 -32.40 9.95 -4.15
CA GLU A 37 -31.32 10.89 -3.77
C GLU A 37 -29.96 10.46 -4.35
N GLY A 38 -29.65 9.16 -4.28
CA GLY A 38 -28.32 8.64 -4.61
C GLY A 38 -28.07 8.32 -6.08
N LEU A 39 -29.13 8.05 -6.85
CA LEU A 39 -28.98 7.72 -8.28
C LEU A 39 -28.64 8.93 -9.10
N SER A 40 -27.59 8.85 -9.91
CA SER A 40 -27.12 9.93 -10.76
C SER A 40 -26.44 9.41 -12.02
N LEU A 41 -26.06 10.30 -12.92
CA LEU A 41 -25.42 10.01 -14.21
C LEU A 41 -26.27 9.06 -15.09
N LEU A 42 -27.14 9.64 -15.92
CA LEU A 42 -27.88 8.91 -16.94
C LEU A 42 -26.99 8.61 -18.14
N SER A 43 -26.93 7.34 -18.53
CA SER A 43 -26.18 6.87 -19.69
C SER A 43 -27.08 6.02 -20.57
N LYS A 44 -26.80 5.96 -21.87
CA LYS A 44 -27.47 5.03 -22.79
C LYS A 44 -27.10 3.60 -22.42
N THR A 45 -28.09 2.70 -22.47
CA THR A 45 -27.86 1.26 -22.35
C THR A 45 -27.11 0.72 -23.57
N GLY A 46 -26.55 -0.50 -23.49
CA GLY A 46 -25.67 -1.05 -24.52
C GLY A 46 -26.31 -1.12 -25.93
N ASN A 47 -27.63 -1.21 -26.04
CA ASN A 47 -28.37 -1.17 -27.32
C ASN A 47 -28.70 0.25 -27.79
N GLY A 48 -28.42 1.29 -27.01
CA GLY A 48 -28.67 2.70 -27.30
C GLY A 48 -30.15 3.14 -27.29
N LEU A 49 -31.09 2.22 -26.98
CA LEU A 49 -32.52 2.47 -27.02
C LEU A 49 -33.11 3.00 -25.72
N ALA A 50 -32.44 2.78 -24.62
CA ALA A 50 -32.90 3.22 -23.31
C ALA A 50 -31.79 3.94 -22.54
N HIS A 51 -32.17 4.61 -21.45
CA HIS A 51 -31.25 5.25 -20.51
C HIS A 51 -31.37 4.56 -19.16
N ALA A 52 -30.23 4.45 -18.45
CA ALA A 52 -30.18 3.94 -17.09
C ALA A 52 -29.23 4.80 -16.25
N TYR A 53 -29.47 4.84 -14.95
CA TYR A 53 -28.54 5.39 -14.00
C TYR A 53 -27.30 4.48 -13.89
N VAL A 54 -26.11 5.10 -13.90
CA VAL A 54 -24.83 4.38 -13.85
C VAL A 54 -24.03 4.68 -12.58
N LYS A 55 -24.47 5.63 -11.76
CA LYS A 55 -23.84 5.98 -10.49
C LYS A 55 -24.85 5.98 -9.36
N PHE A 56 -24.46 5.43 -8.21
CA PHE A 56 -25.21 5.46 -6.96
C PHE A 56 -24.30 5.83 -5.78
N GLU A 57 -24.75 6.75 -4.94
CA GLU A 57 -24.07 7.15 -3.72
C GLU A 57 -25.07 7.21 -2.55
N ALA A 58 -24.79 6.49 -1.48
CA ALA A 58 -25.53 6.53 -0.22
C ALA A 58 -24.55 6.44 0.96
N LYS A 59 -23.92 7.59 1.26
CA LYS A 59 -22.92 7.71 2.32
C LYS A 59 -23.55 8.13 3.63
N ASP A 60 -23.06 7.57 4.73
CA ASP A 60 -23.40 7.99 6.09
C ASP A 60 -24.92 7.94 6.37
N LYS A 61 -25.58 6.89 5.85
CA LYS A 61 -27.01 6.64 6.02
C LYS A 61 -27.31 5.59 7.09
N GLY A 62 -26.27 4.97 7.67
CA GLY A 62 -26.43 3.89 8.65
C GLY A 62 -26.97 2.58 8.07
N LEU A 63 -26.90 2.39 6.75
CA LEU A 63 -27.49 1.25 6.04
C LEU A 63 -26.92 -0.08 6.51
N THR A 64 -27.81 -1.05 6.74
CA THR A 64 -27.47 -2.45 7.07
C THR A 64 -27.83 -3.43 5.94
N ASP A 65 -28.74 -3.06 5.03
CA ASP A 65 -29.15 -3.87 3.88
C ASP A 65 -29.30 -3.00 2.63
N ILE A 66 -28.73 -3.48 1.52
CA ILE A 66 -28.72 -2.83 0.22
C ILE A 66 -29.39 -3.68 -0.88
N SER A 67 -30.26 -4.60 -0.49
CA SER A 67 -30.91 -5.56 -1.41
C SER A 67 -31.66 -4.90 -2.56
N LEU A 68 -32.16 -3.67 -2.39
CA LEU A 68 -32.83 -2.91 -3.42
C LEU A 68 -31.90 -2.60 -4.63
N LEU A 69 -30.57 -2.55 -4.44
CA LEU A 69 -29.62 -2.28 -5.53
C LEU A 69 -29.61 -3.40 -6.58
N LYS A 70 -30.02 -4.62 -6.26
CA LYS A 70 -30.07 -5.74 -7.21
C LYS A 70 -30.80 -5.42 -8.52
N ARG A 71 -31.72 -4.46 -8.51
CA ARG A 71 -32.51 -4.04 -9.69
C ARG A 71 -31.75 -3.12 -10.64
N PHE A 72 -30.66 -2.49 -10.19
CA PHE A 72 -29.95 -1.47 -10.94
C PHE A 72 -28.70 -2.02 -11.64
N ILE A 73 -28.90 -3.02 -12.49
CA ILE A 73 -27.85 -3.80 -13.17
C ILE A 73 -26.91 -2.98 -14.07
N HIS A 74 -27.25 -1.74 -14.36
CA HIS A 74 -26.42 -0.83 -15.18
C HIS A 74 -25.49 0.07 -14.37
N LEU A 75 -25.49 -0.05 -13.04
CA LEU A 75 -24.57 0.72 -12.19
C LEU A 75 -23.13 0.34 -12.50
N ARG A 76 -22.29 1.37 -12.61
CA ARG A 76 -20.85 1.30 -12.85
C ARG A 76 -20.04 1.86 -11.68
N TYR A 77 -20.62 2.80 -10.95
CA TYR A 77 -19.98 3.50 -9.81
C TYR A 77 -20.90 3.43 -8.61
N VAL A 78 -20.42 2.83 -7.52
CA VAL A 78 -21.19 2.69 -6.28
C VAL A 78 -20.34 3.13 -5.10
N ASP A 79 -20.86 4.09 -4.31
CA ASP A 79 -20.26 4.52 -3.05
C ASP A 79 -21.25 4.34 -1.89
N LEU A 80 -20.92 3.42 -1.00
CA LEU A 80 -21.68 3.04 0.18
C LEU A 80 -20.87 3.30 1.47
N SER A 81 -19.94 4.25 1.43
CA SER A 81 -19.06 4.56 2.54
C SER A 81 -19.81 5.01 3.80
N LYS A 82 -19.25 4.70 4.97
CA LYS A 82 -19.77 5.09 6.30
C LYS A 82 -21.18 4.59 6.56
N ASN A 83 -21.40 3.32 6.31
CA ASN A 83 -22.65 2.61 6.66
C ASN A 83 -22.35 1.49 7.67
N LYS A 84 -23.29 0.57 7.86
CA LYS A 84 -23.19 -0.55 8.80
C LYS A 84 -23.34 -1.89 8.09
N LEU A 85 -22.81 -1.97 6.85
CA LEU A 85 -22.90 -3.17 6.02
C LEU A 85 -22.00 -4.28 6.56
N LYS A 86 -22.55 -5.47 6.69
CA LYS A 86 -21.83 -6.72 7.02
C LYS A 86 -21.71 -7.66 5.81
N ASP A 87 -22.51 -7.43 4.76
CA ASP A 87 -22.58 -8.29 3.56
C ASP A 87 -22.71 -7.46 2.29
N LEU A 88 -22.04 -7.90 1.23
CA LEU A 88 -22.04 -7.30 -0.10
C LEU A 88 -22.70 -8.21 -1.17
N ALA A 89 -23.28 -9.34 -0.79
CA ALA A 89 -23.95 -10.27 -1.71
C ALA A 89 -25.00 -9.60 -2.63
N PRO A 90 -25.74 -8.55 -2.20
CA PRO A 90 -26.64 -7.82 -3.10
C PRO A 90 -25.97 -7.19 -4.32
N LEU A 91 -24.65 -6.91 -4.27
CA LEU A 91 -23.91 -6.32 -5.39
C LEU A 91 -23.56 -7.33 -6.50
N SER A 92 -23.77 -8.63 -6.28
CA SER A 92 -23.45 -9.69 -7.24
C SER A 92 -24.19 -9.56 -8.59
N SER A 93 -25.35 -8.92 -8.61
CA SER A 93 -26.12 -8.64 -9.83
C SER A 93 -25.58 -7.45 -10.65
N LEU A 94 -24.69 -6.63 -10.05
CA LEU A 94 -24.15 -5.43 -10.69
C LEU A 94 -22.95 -5.76 -11.58
N THR A 95 -23.13 -6.62 -12.54
CA THR A 95 -22.07 -7.15 -13.41
C THR A 95 -21.32 -6.10 -14.25
N GLN A 96 -21.88 -4.89 -14.36
CA GLN A 96 -21.26 -3.76 -15.08
C GLN A 96 -20.44 -2.83 -14.17
N LEU A 97 -20.27 -3.19 -12.89
CA LEU A 97 -19.58 -2.37 -11.92
C LEU A 97 -18.10 -2.22 -12.29
N LEU A 98 -17.62 -0.97 -12.27
CA LEU A 98 -16.23 -0.59 -12.54
C LEU A 98 -15.52 -0.13 -11.28
N TRP A 99 -16.25 0.51 -10.38
CA TRP A 99 -15.71 1.17 -9.21
C TRP A 99 -16.66 0.99 -8.02
N LEU A 100 -16.11 0.50 -6.91
CA LEU A 100 -16.82 0.25 -5.67
C LEU A 100 -16.09 0.88 -4.50
N LYS A 101 -16.81 1.61 -3.65
CA LYS A 101 -16.32 2.13 -2.40
C LYS A 101 -17.26 1.77 -1.25
N VAL A 102 -16.72 1.06 -0.25
CA VAL A 102 -17.46 0.58 0.92
C VAL A 102 -16.71 0.86 2.23
N ASP A 103 -15.99 1.98 2.26
CA ASP A 103 -15.17 2.37 3.40
C ASP A 103 -16.00 2.63 4.66
N GLY A 104 -15.43 2.32 5.83
CA GLY A 104 -16.09 2.61 7.10
C GLY A 104 -17.40 1.84 7.26
N ASN A 105 -17.39 0.57 6.97
CA ASN A 105 -18.48 -0.37 7.19
C ASN A 105 -18.07 -1.42 8.26
N LEU A 106 -18.85 -2.47 8.42
CA LEU A 106 -18.63 -3.55 9.39
C LEU A 106 -18.26 -4.87 8.72
N LEU A 107 -17.61 -4.81 7.54
CA LEU A 107 -17.22 -5.99 6.78
C LEU A 107 -16.07 -6.72 7.47
N THR A 108 -16.21 -8.02 7.68
CA THR A 108 -15.17 -8.89 8.24
C THR A 108 -14.44 -9.69 7.16
N SER A 109 -14.99 -9.74 5.96
CA SER A 109 -14.41 -10.37 4.78
C SER A 109 -14.56 -9.48 3.55
N ALA A 110 -13.61 -9.54 2.63
CA ALA A 110 -13.67 -8.91 1.32
C ALA A 110 -14.31 -9.83 0.26
N SER A 111 -14.78 -11.01 0.66
CA SER A 111 -15.35 -12.01 -0.23
C SER A 111 -16.62 -11.51 -0.88
N MET A 112 -16.65 -11.55 -2.20
CA MET A 112 -17.81 -11.25 -3.01
C MET A 112 -17.75 -12.02 -4.33
N GLN A 113 -18.92 -12.19 -4.96
CA GLN A 113 -18.95 -12.82 -6.28
C GLN A 113 -18.09 -12.05 -7.28
N GLU A 114 -17.36 -12.77 -8.12
CA GLU A 114 -16.53 -12.17 -9.17
C GLU A 114 -17.33 -11.22 -10.06
N LEU A 115 -16.83 -10.00 -10.18
CA LEU A 115 -17.39 -8.96 -11.06
C LEU A 115 -16.42 -8.72 -12.22
N PRO A 116 -16.79 -9.06 -13.46
CA PRO A 116 -15.84 -9.18 -14.58
C PRO A 116 -15.20 -7.87 -15.02
N TYR A 117 -15.82 -6.72 -14.72
CA TYR A 117 -15.32 -5.41 -15.15
C TYR A 117 -14.82 -4.54 -14.02
N LEU A 118 -14.82 -5.02 -12.77
CA LEU A 118 -14.45 -4.24 -11.61
C LEU A 118 -12.95 -3.91 -11.62
N GLN A 119 -12.62 -2.63 -11.58
CA GLN A 119 -11.26 -2.11 -11.71
C GLN A 119 -10.72 -1.49 -10.43
N VAL A 120 -11.60 -0.90 -9.63
CA VAL A 120 -11.20 -0.22 -8.40
C VAL A 120 -12.13 -0.61 -7.27
N ILE A 121 -11.55 -1.07 -6.15
CA ILE A 121 -12.27 -1.32 -4.91
C ILE A 121 -11.57 -0.61 -3.76
N SER A 122 -12.38 -0.01 -2.88
CA SER A 122 -11.95 0.48 -1.58
C SER A 122 -12.79 -0.14 -0.47
N PHE A 123 -12.09 -0.82 0.46
CA PHE A 123 -12.61 -1.43 1.69
C PHE A 123 -12.03 -0.79 2.95
N ASP A 124 -11.56 0.44 2.87
CA ASP A 124 -10.87 1.11 3.97
C ASP A 124 -11.73 1.17 5.24
N ARG A 125 -11.08 1.05 6.41
CA ARG A 125 -11.78 1.15 7.71
C ARG A 125 -12.96 0.18 7.85
N ASN A 126 -12.67 -1.10 7.64
CA ASN A 126 -13.52 -2.22 7.94
C ASN A 126 -12.84 -3.15 8.98
N HIS A 127 -13.29 -4.37 9.11
CA HIS A 127 -12.74 -5.38 10.02
C HIS A 127 -12.21 -6.60 9.29
N ILE A 128 -11.73 -6.43 8.05
CA ILE A 128 -11.28 -7.50 7.16
C ILE A 128 -9.96 -8.06 7.67
N THR A 129 -9.85 -9.39 7.71
CA THR A 129 -8.70 -10.12 8.27
C THR A 129 -7.81 -10.77 7.23
N ASP A 130 -8.31 -11.00 6.02
CA ASP A 130 -7.63 -11.74 4.94
C ASP A 130 -8.09 -11.26 3.56
N PHE A 131 -7.57 -11.90 2.51
CA PHE A 131 -7.87 -11.57 1.11
C PHE A 131 -8.78 -12.61 0.43
N GLU A 132 -9.40 -13.50 1.21
CA GLU A 132 -10.24 -14.56 0.65
C GLU A 132 -11.39 -13.97 -0.19
N GLY A 133 -11.60 -14.53 -1.39
CA GLY A 133 -12.68 -14.15 -2.28
C GLY A 133 -12.44 -12.88 -3.13
N ILE A 134 -11.24 -12.29 -3.09
CA ILE A 134 -10.88 -11.21 -4.02
C ILE A 134 -10.35 -11.84 -5.32
N THR A 135 -11.24 -12.03 -6.30
CA THR A 135 -10.93 -12.76 -7.54
C THR A 135 -11.28 -11.98 -8.82
N HIS A 136 -11.38 -10.65 -8.74
CA HIS A 136 -11.82 -9.81 -9.86
C HIS A 136 -10.71 -9.64 -10.92
N PRO A 137 -10.88 -10.15 -12.17
CA PRO A 137 -9.79 -10.28 -13.13
C PRO A 137 -9.25 -8.95 -13.67
N LEU A 138 -10.08 -7.91 -13.71
CA LEU A 138 -9.66 -6.58 -14.18
C LEU A 138 -9.34 -5.60 -13.05
N LEU A 139 -9.27 -6.08 -11.79
CA LEU A 139 -8.97 -5.23 -10.66
C LEU A 139 -7.56 -4.64 -10.79
N ALA A 140 -7.47 -3.33 -10.90
CA ALA A 140 -6.23 -2.59 -11.06
C ALA A 140 -5.79 -1.88 -9.77
N SER A 141 -6.76 -1.51 -8.91
CA SER A 141 -6.50 -0.84 -7.65
C SER A 141 -7.35 -1.41 -6.53
N LEU A 142 -6.69 -1.84 -5.45
CA LEU A 142 -7.30 -2.38 -4.25
C LEU A 142 -6.81 -1.60 -3.03
N SER A 143 -7.76 -1.04 -2.26
CA SER A 143 -7.47 -0.39 -0.98
C SER A 143 -8.14 -1.13 0.18
N LEU A 144 -7.34 -1.45 1.20
CA LEU A 144 -7.72 -2.15 2.43
C LEU A 144 -7.10 -1.46 3.66
N LYS A 145 -6.99 -0.12 3.61
CA LYS A 145 -6.42 0.65 4.73
C LYS A 145 -7.21 0.46 6.01
N GLU A 146 -6.49 0.47 7.14
CA GLU A 146 -7.11 0.46 8.47
C GLU A 146 -8.10 -0.70 8.64
N ASN A 147 -7.63 -1.90 8.31
CA ASN A 147 -8.30 -3.17 8.54
C ASN A 147 -7.54 -4.02 9.60
N LYS A 148 -7.83 -5.30 9.70
CA LYS A 148 -7.23 -6.21 10.69
C LYS A 148 -6.39 -7.31 10.03
N ILE A 149 -5.79 -7.04 8.87
CA ILE A 149 -5.03 -8.02 8.07
C ILE A 149 -3.68 -8.29 8.74
N GLU A 150 -3.38 -9.55 9.03
CA GLU A 150 -2.13 -9.98 9.66
C GLU A 150 -1.15 -10.64 8.69
N THR A 151 -1.66 -11.22 7.60
CA THR A 151 -0.87 -11.94 6.60
C THR A 151 -1.27 -11.52 5.19
N VAL A 152 -0.31 -11.52 4.28
CA VAL A 152 -0.51 -11.21 2.86
C VAL A 152 -0.77 -12.47 2.01
N LEU A 153 -0.90 -13.61 2.63
CA LEU A 153 -1.27 -14.86 1.96
C LEU A 153 -2.68 -14.76 1.36
N GLY A 154 -2.90 -15.42 0.21
CA GLY A 154 -4.21 -15.45 -0.45
C GLY A 154 -4.39 -14.43 -1.59
N LEU A 155 -3.49 -13.45 -1.73
CA LEU A 155 -3.42 -12.66 -2.96
C LEU A 155 -2.72 -13.50 -4.05
N SER A 156 -3.49 -14.03 -4.98
CA SER A 156 -2.98 -14.89 -6.04
C SER A 156 -2.82 -14.14 -7.35
N HIS A 157 -1.66 -14.29 -7.98
CA HIS A 157 -1.41 -13.80 -9.33
C HIS A 157 -2.43 -14.34 -10.36
N ASP A 158 -2.90 -15.58 -10.17
CA ASP A 158 -3.83 -16.23 -11.10
C ASP A 158 -5.18 -15.54 -11.19
N HIS A 159 -5.58 -14.81 -10.14
CA HIS A 159 -6.84 -14.08 -10.08
C HIS A 159 -6.67 -12.55 -10.23
N LEU A 160 -5.51 -12.02 -9.83
CA LEU A 160 -5.27 -10.57 -9.75
C LEU A 160 -4.16 -10.10 -10.71
N PHE A 161 -4.11 -10.68 -11.90
CA PHE A 161 -3.06 -10.38 -12.90
C PHE A 161 -3.08 -8.94 -13.44
N SER A 162 -4.13 -8.17 -13.15
CA SER A 162 -4.24 -6.75 -13.55
C SER A 162 -3.88 -5.78 -12.41
N LEU A 163 -3.63 -6.27 -11.17
CA LEU A 163 -3.46 -5.42 -10.01
C LEU A 163 -2.14 -4.64 -10.09
N GLN A 164 -2.24 -3.32 -10.04
CA GLN A 164 -1.12 -2.39 -10.12
C GLN A 164 -0.92 -1.57 -8.84
N VAL A 165 -1.98 -1.31 -8.10
CA VAL A 165 -1.94 -0.51 -6.86
C VAL A 165 -2.56 -1.29 -5.73
N LEU A 166 -1.79 -1.51 -4.66
CA LEU A 166 -2.25 -2.17 -3.44
C LEU A 166 -1.96 -1.29 -2.22
N GLU A 167 -3.03 -0.96 -1.49
CA GLU A 167 -2.99 -0.08 -0.33
C GLU A 167 -3.37 -0.86 0.94
N LEU A 168 -2.40 -1.07 1.82
CA LEU A 168 -2.52 -1.88 3.04
C LEU A 168 -2.09 -1.12 4.31
N ARG A 169 -2.03 0.19 4.26
CA ARG A 169 -1.67 1.04 5.42
C ARG A 169 -2.57 0.74 6.63
N GLY A 170 -1.97 0.73 7.83
CA GLY A 170 -2.73 0.63 9.08
C GLY A 170 -3.33 -0.75 9.33
N ASN A 171 -2.65 -1.81 8.92
CA ASN A 171 -2.98 -3.19 9.22
C ASN A 171 -2.01 -3.79 10.28
N LYS A 172 -1.98 -5.11 10.42
CA LYS A 172 -1.14 -5.84 11.39
C LYS A 172 -0.14 -6.77 10.72
N ILE A 173 0.28 -6.44 9.48
CA ILE A 173 1.15 -7.28 8.65
C ILE A 173 2.55 -7.31 9.25
N LYS A 174 3.15 -8.51 9.35
CA LYS A 174 4.48 -8.75 9.93
C LYS A 174 5.58 -9.00 8.89
N THR A 175 5.20 -9.52 7.72
CA THR A 175 6.12 -9.87 6.63
C THR A 175 5.45 -9.67 5.27
N THR A 176 6.24 -9.44 4.24
CA THR A 176 5.79 -9.39 2.85
C THR A 176 5.80 -10.76 2.17
N ALA A 177 6.25 -11.81 2.87
CA ALA A 177 6.30 -13.17 2.35
C ALA A 177 4.93 -13.69 1.89
N GLY A 178 4.87 -14.19 0.67
CA GLY A 178 3.65 -14.74 0.07
C GLY A 178 2.74 -13.72 -0.63
N LEU A 179 3.19 -12.48 -0.79
CA LEU A 179 2.50 -11.46 -1.58
C LEU A 179 2.71 -11.76 -3.09
N GLY A 180 1.93 -12.67 -3.66
CA GLY A 180 2.13 -13.23 -4.99
C GLY A 180 1.59 -12.42 -6.18
N VAL A 181 1.65 -11.06 -6.15
CA VAL A 181 1.09 -10.19 -7.22
C VAL A 181 2.20 -9.40 -7.92
N SER A 182 2.91 -10.06 -8.80
CA SER A 182 4.16 -9.58 -9.44
C SER A 182 4.05 -8.32 -10.32
N LYS A 183 2.84 -7.92 -10.74
CA LYS A 183 2.62 -6.74 -11.59
C LYS A 183 2.36 -5.44 -10.83
N LEU A 184 2.51 -5.45 -9.51
CA LEU A 184 2.36 -4.24 -8.72
C LEU A 184 3.36 -3.16 -9.15
N LYS A 185 2.83 -1.94 -9.27
CA LYS A 185 3.60 -0.72 -9.48
C LYS A 185 3.71 0.11 -8.21
N LYS A 186 2.65 0.10 -7.39
CA LYS A 186 2.60 0.86 -6.14
C LYS A 186 2.13 -0.03 -5.00
N LEU A 187 2.93 -0.09 -3.94
CA LEU A 187 2.64 -0.86 -2.74
C LEU A 187 2.79 0.02 -1.50
N TYR A 188 1.70 0.17 -0.75
CA TYR A 188 1.64 1.00 0.45
C TYR A 188 1.40 0.12 1.68
N LEU A 189 2.42 0.00 2.52
CA LEU A 189 2.46 -0.84 3.71
C LEU A 189 2.75 -0.03 4.99
N ALA A 190 2.54 1.28 4.96
CA ALA A 190 2.79 2.14 6.10
C ALA A 190 1.92 1.76 7.33
N LYS A 191 2.39 2.06 8.55
CA LYS A 191 1.67 1.78 9.79
C LYS A 191 1.25 0.30 9.92
N ASN A 192 2.22 -0.60 9.78
CA ASN A 192 2.10 -2.04 10.03
C ASN A 192 3.13 -2.48 11.09
N THR A 193 3.38 -3.75 11.22
CA THR A 193 4.38 -4.30 12.14
C THR A 193 5.45 -5.11 11.40
N ILE A 194 5.77 -4.69 10.16
CA ILE A 194 6.66 -5.42 9.27
C ILE A 194 8.10 -5.39 9.83
N CYS A 195 8.68 -6.58 9.97
CA CYS A 195 10.07 -6.79 10.37
C CYS A 195 10.89 -7.61 9.36
N SER A 196 10.24 -8.15 8.31
CA SER A 196 10.88 -8.91 7.24
C SER A 196 10.30 -8.49 5.88
N LEU A 197 11.18 -8.34 4.89
CA LEU A 197 10.86 -7.98 3.51
C LEU A 197 11.00 -9.17 2.55
N GLU A 198 10.93 -10.40 3.08
CA GLU A 198 10.97 -11.63 2.29
C GLU A 198 9.87 -11.60 1.21
N GLY A 199 10.20 -12.00 -0.02
CA GLY A 199 9.28 -12.03 -1.16
C GLY A 199 9.21 -10.73 -1.97
N LEU A 200 9.87 -9.64 -1.54
CA LEU A 200 9.91 -8.40 -2.33
C LEU A 200 10.70 -8.53 -3.63
N GLU A 201 11.65 -9.46 -3.70
CA GLU A 201 12.48 -9.74 -4.88
C GLU A 201 11.68 -10.12 -6.11
N GLU A 202 10.41 -10.51 -5.96
CA GLU A 202 9.51 -10.89 -7.05
C GLU A 202 8.87 -9.68 -7.77
N PHE A 203 8.98 -8.47 -7.21
CA PHE A 203 8.30 -7.27 -7.73
C PHE A 203 9.13 -6.48 -8.74
N GLU A 204 9.37 -7.04 -9.91
CA GLU A 204 10.18 -6.43 -10.97
C GLU A 204 9.64 -5.08 -11.49
N GLN A 205 8.32 -4.85 -11.42
CA GLN A 205 7.65 -3.67 -11.95
C GLN A 205 7.34 -2.62 -10.87
N LEU A 206 7.71 -2.86 -9.61
CA LEU A 206 7.39 -1.94 -8.52
C LEU A 206 8.15 -0.62 -8.68
N GLU A 207 7.41 0.47 -8.74
CA GLU A 207 7.92 1.84 -8.91
C GLU A 207 7.96 2.59 -7.57
N THR A 208 6.98 2.32 -6.68
CA THR A 208 6.78 3.02 -5.42
C THR A 208 6.51 2.04 -4.28
N LEU A 209 7.30 2.14 -3.20
CA LEU A 209 7.14 1.34 -1.99
C LEU A 209 7.12 2.23 -0.75
N HIS A 210 6.04 2.16 0.03
CA HIS A 210 5.89 2.85 1.31
C HIS A 210 5.92 1.85 2.47
N LEU A 211 6.92 1.96 3.32
CA LEU A 211 7.14 1.13 4.52
C LEU A 211 7.25 1.99 5.80
N ARG A 212 6.79 3.24 5.76
CA ARG A 212 6.81 4.16 6.90
C ARG A 212 6.09 3.56 8.12
N ASP A 213 6.58 3.85 9.34
CA ASP A 213 5.99 3.41 10.61
C ASP A 213 5.86 1.87 10.67
N ASN A 214 6.99 1.16 10.53
CA ASN A 214 7.10 -0.29 10.67
C ASN A 214 8.22 -0.66 11.68
N LYS A 215 8.66 -1.93 11.70
CA LYS A 215 9.67 -2.45 12.64
C LYS A 215 10.88 -3.03 11.92
N LEU A 216 11.26 -2.45 10.78
CA LEU A 216 12.41 -2.91 10.00
C LEU A 216 13.72 -2.50 10.68
N GLU A 217 14.56 -3.49 10.99
CA GLU A 217 15.94 -3.26 11.44
C GLU A 217 16.94 -3.63 10.35
N ALA A 218 16.57 -4.57 9.46
CA ALA A 218 17.37 -5.04 8.33
C ALA A 218 16.65 -4.75 7.00
N LEU A 219 17.44 -4.52 5.94
CA LEU A 219 16.98 -4.25 4.59
C LEU A 219 17.28 -5.42 3.63
N ASP A 220 17.29 -6.64 4.15
CA ASP A 220 17.30 -7.84 3.33
C ASP A 220 15.97 -8.00 2.58
N GLY A 221 16.01 -8.54 1.36
CA GLY A 221 14.81 -8.70 0.49
C GLY A 221 14.77 -7.75 -0.70
N PHE A 222 15.59 -6.69 -0.72
CA PHE A 222 15.81 -5.93 -1.95
C PHE A 222 16.79 -6.67 -2.86
N SER A 223 16.50 -6.66 -4.17
CA SER A 223 17.35 -7.33 -5.16
C SER A 223 17.43 -6.55 -6.47
N ASN A 224 18.41 -6.92 -7.31
CA ASN A 224 18.61 -6.30 -8.64
C ASN A 224 17.49 -6.66 -9.64
N SER A 225 16.58 -7.57 -9.31
CA SER A 225 15.37 -7.84 -10.08
C SER A 225 14.37 -6.69 -10.01
N MET A 226 14.38 -5.90 -8.93
CA MET A 226 13.51 -4.73 -8.72
C MET A 226 13.96 -3.52 -9.56
N LYS A 227 13.93 -3.67 -10.88
CA LYS A 227 14.53 -2.73 -11.84
C LYS A 227 13.81 -1.40 -11.97
N CYS A 228 12.58 -1.30 -11.48
CA CYS A 228 11.71 -0.15 -11.67
C CYS A 228 11.53 0.70 -10.39
N LEU A 229 12.07 0.28 -9.23
CA LEU A 229 11.83 0.97 -7.97
C LEU A 229 12.53 2.34 -7.96
N GLN A 230 11.72 3.40 -7.93
CA GLN A 230 12.18 4.80 -7.99
C GLN A 230 12.02 5.51 -6.66
N TYR A 231 10.97 5.17 -5.90
CA TYR A 231 10.66 5.80 -4.63
C TYR A 231 10.54 4.75 -3.52
N LEU A 232 11.29 4.96 -2.43
CA LEU A 232 11.26 4.10 -1.23
C LEU A 232 11.12 4.97 0.02
N ASN A 233 10.06 4.74 0.80
CA ASN A 233 9.85 5.42 2.07
C ASN A 233 10.01 4.44 3.24
N LEU A 234 11.09 4.61 4.01
CA LEU A 234 11.46 3.84 5.20
C LEU A 234 11.38 4.66 6.49
N ARG A 235 10.73 5.82 6.48
CA ARG A 235 10.61 6.70 7.65
C ARG A 235 10.07 5.94 8.86
N SER A 236 10.54 6.29 10.05
CA SER A 236 10.08 5.72 11.32
C SER A 236 10.16 4.19 11.34
N ASN A 237 11.37 3.66 11.19
CA ASN A 237 11.72 2.24 11.35
C ASN A 237 12.89 2.11 12.34
N GLY A 238 13.45 0.91 12.47
CA GLY A 238 14.54 0.60 13.40
C GLY A 238 15.93 0.46 12.75
N ILE A 239 16.17 1.09 11.61
CA ILE A 239 17.42 0.94 10.85
C ILE A 239 18.55 1.68 11.56
N LYS A 240 19.53 0.92 12.09
CA LYS A 240 20.62 1.45 12.93
C LYS A 240 21.91 1.73 12.15
N SER A 241 22.18 0.97 11.11
CA SER A 241 23.48 0.94 10.44
C SER A 241 23.40 1.38 8.99
N PHE A 242 24.40 2.16 8.54
CA PHE A 242 24.59 2.46 7.12
C PHE A 242 24.92 1.22 6.26
N GLN A 243 25.36 0.12 6.87
CA GLN A 243 25.54 -1.16 6.17
C GLN A 243 24.21 -1.71 5.66
N GLU A 244 23.11 -1.47 6.40
CA GLU A 244 21.78 -1.82 5.90
C GLU A 244 21.38 -0.94 4.71
N VAL A 245 21.65 0.37 4.78
CA VAL A 245 21.38 1.31 3.68
C VAL A 245 22.17 0.93 2.43
N GLU A 246 23.39 0.43 2.58
CA GLU A 246 24.24 -0.02 1.48
C GLU A 246 23.63 -1.15 0.66
N LYS A 247 22.82 -2.01 1.25
CA LYS A 247 22.08 -3.07 0.54
C LYS A 247 21.17 -2.52 -0.56
N LEU A 248 20.74 -1.25 -0.47
CA LEU A 248 19.92 -0.59 -1.48
C LEU A 248 20.69 -0.24 -2.77
N GLN A 249 22.00 -0.43 -2.82
CA GLN A 249 22.80 -0.27 -4.05
C GLN A 249 22.36 -1.19 -5.18
N VAL A 250 21.72 -2.31 -4.86
CA VAL A 250 21.17 -3.25 -5.84
C VAL A 250 20.01 -2.68 -6.66
N LEU A 251 19.45 -1.53 -6.25
CA LEU A 251 18.29 -0.88 -6.86
C LEU A 251 18.75 0.17 -7.90
N PRO A 252 18.76 -0.17 -9.19
CA PRO A 252 19.41 0.66 -10.21
C PRO A 252 18.69 1.98 -10.52
N MET A 253 17.38 2.02 -10.25
CA MET A 253 16.52 3.17 -10.58
C MET A 253 16.06 3.96 -9.34
N LEU A 254 16.58 3.64 -8.14
CA LEU A 254 16.18 4.32 -6.92
C LEU A 254 16.63 5.80 -6.96
N GLN A 255 15.68 6.72 -7.02
CA GLN A 255 15.91 8.15 -7.12
C GLN A 255 15.56 8.91 -5.86
N ALA A 256 14.55 8.47 -5.13
CA ALA A 256 14.08 9.13 -3.92
C ALA A 256 13.98 8.13 -2.76
N LEU A 257 14.65 8.46 -1.65
CA LEU A 257 14.70 7.68 -0.43
C LEU A 257 14.32 8.55 0.77
N VAL A 258 13.47 8.02 1.67
CA VAL A 258 13.14 8.66 2.94
C VAL A 258 13.56 7.74 4.07
N LEU A 259 14.50 8.21 4.93
CA LEU A 259 15.05 7.49 6.09
C LEU A 259 14.85 8.23 7.41
N MET A 260 14.20 9.40 7.40
CA MET A 260 13.91 10.16 8.62
C MET A 260 13.37 9.27 9.74
N ASP A 261 13.61 9.65 11.00
CA ASP A 261 13.12 8.94 12.18
C ASP A 261 13.58 7.46 12.23
N ASN A 262 14.80 7.18 11.76
CA ASN A 262 15.53 5.94 11.97
C ASN A 262 16.78 6.24 12.82
N PRO A 263 17.30 5.30 13.62
CA PRO A 263 18.51 5.53 14.39
C PRO A 263 19.72 5.97 13.55
N CYS A 264 19.88 5.44 12.34
CA CYS A 264 20.97 5.85 11.45
C CYS A 264 20.86 7.32 10.99
N ALA A 265 19.66 7.91 11.00
CA ALA A 265 19.45 9.30 10.60
C ALA A 265 19.89 10.32 11.70
N GLU A 266 20.14 9.85 12.91
CA GLU A 266 20.65 10.66 14.04
C GLU A 266 22.19 10.72 14.07
N GLU A 267 22.86 9.90 13.24
CA GLU A 267 24.31 9.81 13.21
C GLU A 267 24.95 11.06 12.54
N PRO A 268 26.14 11.48 13.01
CA PRO A 268 26.89 12.56 12.36
C PRO A 268 27.14 12.26 10.88
N ASN A 269 27.04 13.29 10.05
CA ASN A 269 27.24 13.18 8.58
C ASN A 269 26.28 12.20 7.87
N TYR A 270 25.14 11.91 8.50
CA TYR A 270 24.12 10.99 7.96
C TYR A 270 23.90 11.17 6.45
N ARG A 271 23.66 12.41 6.03
CA ARG A 271 23.32 12.71 4.64
C ARG A 271 24.46 12.32 3.67
N LEU A 272 25.70 12.69 4.00
CA LEU A 272 26.88 12.34 3.20
C LEU A 272 27.17 10.83 3.24
N GLU A 273 26.97 10.19 4.39
CA GLU A 273 27.12 8.74 4.54
C GLU A 273 26.14 7.95 3.65
N VAL A 274 24.89 8.39 3.55
CA VAL A 274 23.90 7.80 2.65
C VAL A 274 24.29 8.06 1.20
N LEU A 275 24.62 9.30 0.83
CA LEU A 275 24.96 9.67 -0.54
C LEU A 275 26.23 8.98 -1.06
N SER A 276 27.23 8.78 -0.18
CA SER A 276 28.44 8.04 -0.56
C SER A 276 28.18 6.58 -0.90
N ARG A 277 27.10 5.98 -0.35
CA ARG A 277 26.66 4.62 -0.66
C ARG A 277 25.69 4.54 -1.83
N LEU A 278 24.84 5.56 -1.98
CA LEU A 278 23.75 5.58 -2.96
C LEU A 278 23.90 6.80 -3.90
N PRO A 279 24.91 6.85 -4.75
CA PRO A 279 25.20 8.01 -5.60
C PRO A 279 24.11 8.31 -6.66
N GLN A 280 23.25 7.33 -6.95
CA GLN A 280 22.14 7.47 -7.91
C GLN A 280 20.97 8.29 -7.36
N LEU A 281 20.91 8.57 -6.05
CA LEU A 281 19.80 9.32 -5.45
C LEU A 281 19.76 10.75 -6.00
N GLN A 282 18.54 11.23 -6.21
CA GLN A 282 18.23 12.62 -6.54
C GLN A 282 17.62 13.37 -5.36
N ARG A 283 16.94 12.65 -4.47
CA ARG A 283 16.27 13.19 -3.29
C ARG A 283 16.50 12.28 -2.08
N LEU A 284 16.86 12.89 -0.96
CA LEU A 284 16.93 12.23 0.35
C LEU A 284 16.09 13.04 1.34
N ASP A 285 15.17 12.37 2.05
CA ASP A 285 14.31 12.96 3.07
C ASP A 285 13.53 14.21 2.60
N LYS A 286 12.95 14.12 1.41
CA LYS A 286 12.19 15.20 0.74
C LYS A 286 13.05 16.35 0.17
N GLU A 287 14.34 16.41 0.47
CA GLU A 287 15.27 17.44 -0.04
C GLU A 287 16.00 16.96 -1.27
N SER A 288 16.17 17.83 -2.25
CA SER A 288 17.03 17.59 -3.40
C SER A 288 18.49 17.53 -2.97
N ILE A 289 19.30 16.82 -3.74
CA ILE A 289 20.72 16.67 -3.48
C ILE A 289 21.45 17.73 -4.30
N GLU A 290 22.21 18.60 -3.59
CA GLU A 290 23.04 19.65 -4.20
C GLU A 290 24.31 19.06 -4.82
N GLU A 291 24.87 19.75 -5.81
CA GLU A 291 26.09 19.29 -6.50
C GLU A 291 27.30 19.23 -5.54
N GLU A 292 27.42 20.18 -4.65
CA GLU A 292 28.47 20.22 -3.62
C GLU A 292 28.41 18.98 -2.70
N GLU A 293 27.20 18.55 -2.30
CA GLU A 293 27.00 17.32 -1.50
C GLU A 293 27.42 16.07 -2.29
N ARG A 294 27.19 16.04 -3.61
CA ARG A 294 27.60 14.92 -4.48
C ARG A 294 29.11 14.81 -4.56
N GLU A 295 29.82 15.93 -4.73
CA GLU A 295 31.29 15.96 -4.79
C GLU A 295 31.88 15.49 -3.47
N GLU A 296 31.34 15.96 -2.33
CA GLU A 296 31.82 15.56 -1.03
C GLU A 296 31.57 14.07 -0.75
N ALA A 297 30.38 13.58 -1.07
CA ALA A 297 30.02 12.16 -0.93
C ALA A 297 30.88 11.25 -1.82
N GLU A 298 31.25 11.70 -3.04
CA GLU A 298 32.13 10.96 -3.94
C GLU A 298 33.55 10.87 -3.36
N ASN A 299 34.08 11.94 -2.76
CA ASN A 299 35.38 11.93 -2.08
C ASN A 299 35.38 10.91 -0.93
N ILE A 300 34.31 10.86 -0.13
CA ILE A 300 34.18 9.88 0.96
C ILE A 300 34.15 8.45 0.39
N ARG A 301 33.42 8.23 -0.70
CA ARG A 301 33.35 6.93 -1.37
C ARG A 301 34.72 6.47 -1.90
N GLN A 302 35.47 7.35 -2.50
CA GLN A 302 36.82 7.04 -3.01
C GLN A 302 37.77 6.70 -1.89
N ALA A 303 37.82 7.51 -0.84
CA ALA A 303 38.66 7.26 0.33
C ALA A 303 38.33 5.92 1.03
N ARG A 304 37.04 5.49 1.01
CA ARG A 304 36.64 4.19 1.55
C ARG A 304 37.16 3.05 0.68
N LYS A 305 37.06 3.14 -0.64
CA LYS A 305 37.56 2.12 -1.58
C LYS A 305 39.08 1.96 -1.49
N GLU A 306 39.80 3.06 -1.32
CA GLU A 306 41.27 3.02 -1.15
C GLU A 306 41.65 2.26 0.14
N LYS A 307 40.96 2.53 1.24
CA LYS A 307 41.17 1.81 2.51
C LYS A 307 40.84 0.31 2.43
N GLU A 308 39.74 -0.04 1.76
CA GLU A 308 39.37 -1.43 1.55
C GLU A 308 40.43 -2.17 0.75
N LYS A 309 40.93 -1.56 -0.32
CA LYS A 309 42.01 -2.11 -1.12
C LYS A 309 43.32 -2.29 -0.36
N GLU A 310 43.72 -1.30 0.43
CA GLU A 310 44.92 -1.39 1.31
C GLU A 310 44.76 -2.52 2.35
N MET A 311 43.55 -2.73 2.89
CA MET A 311 43.28 -3.84 3.81
C MET A 311 43.35 -5.19 3.13
N GLU A 312 42.80 -5.34 1.92
CA GLU A 312 42.88 -6.58 1.14
C GLU A 312 44.32 -6.94 0.79
N GLU A 313 45.11 -5.98 0.32
CA GLU A 313 46.53 -6.16 0.01
C GLU A 313 47.32 -6.59 1.26
N SER A 314 47.04 -5.98 2.43
CA SER A 314 47.71 -6.33 3.70
C SER A 314 47.35 -7.73 4.21
N LEU A 315 46.13 -8.21 3.91
CA LEU A 315 45.68 -9.58 4.26
C LEU A 315 46.31 -10.63 3.33
N GLU A 316 46.45 -10.34 2.03
CA GLU A 316 47.13 -11.24 1.08
C GLU A 316 48.63 -11.40 1.44
N ASP A 317 49.29 -10.34 1.85
CA ASP A 317 50.69 -10.41 2.31
C ASP A 317 50.87 -11.24 3.59
N THR A 318 49.88 -11.18 4.53
CA THR A 318 49.91 -11.98 5.76
C THR A 318 49.58 -13.46 5.57
N VAL A 319 48.90 -13.85 4.47
CA VAL A 319 48.61 -15.26 4.16
C VAL A 319 49.73 -15.89 3.32
N ALA A 320 50.62 -15.09 2.72
CA ALA A 320 51.75 -15.55 1.92
C ALA A 320 53.00 -15.83 2.70
N GLU A 321 53.09 -15.46 4.00
CA GLU A 321 54.13 -15.86 4.95
C GLU A 321 53.69 -17.12 5.74
#